data_9309a2a0a43f2b58424a8595c073f393
#
_entry.id   9309a2a0a43f2b58424a8595c073f393
#
_cell.length_a   1.000
_cell.length_b   1.000
_cell.length_c   1.000
_cell.angle_alpha   90.00
_cell.angle_beta   90.00
_cell.angle_gamma   90.00
#
_symmetry.space_group_name_H-M   'P 1'
#
loop_
_entity.id
_entity.type
_entity.pdbx_description
1 polymer ?
#
loop_
_entity_poly.entity_id
_entity_poly.type
_entity_poly.pdbx_seq_one_letter_code
_entity_poly.pdbx_strand_id
1 'polypeptide(L)'
;PEPIVGVVIADDAYLNVGLGTDRLGGTKYGTIPEGVKLNIVGMQQGMYKIRLSKSLDAWIPRRFVEFTNEELEPVSSLTGNIRVSGNSKYDLIRVTLAEKLPYITTQEIDPNKIVVDIFGATSNTNWKIKYLTSEGIESVDWEQVENERFRLTIKLTNSQNWGYSIGYGWGSIMDIRIKRPPVITSVTKPLTGRVIAVDAGHGGDNKGALGAAGNQEKNITLQISELLKNQLEEAGAKVIMTRTDDSYVYMSERR
;
A
#
# COMPACT_ATOMS: atom_id res chain seq x y z
N PRO A 1 20.72 11.51 -20.18
CA PRO A 1 21.27 10.14 -20.15
C PRO A 1 20.11 9.15 -20.29
N GLU A 2 20.37 8.06 -21.00
CA GLU A 2 19.45 6.95 -21.07
C GLU A 2 19.26 6.34 -19.67
N PRO A 3 18.06 5.88 -19.33
CA PRO A 3 17.81 5.28 -18.04
C PRO A 3 18.54 3.92 -17.93
N ILE A 4 18.99 3.61 -16.73
CA ILE A 4 19.54 2.30 -16.39
C ILE A 4 18.45 1.51 -15.67
N VAL A 5 18.26 0.25 -16.03
CA VAL A 5 17.26 -0.60 -15.38
C VAL A 5 17.79 -1.15 -14.06
N GLY A 6 17.04 -0.91 -12.99
CA GLY A 6 17.26 -1.52 -11.69
C GLY A 6 16.08 -2.39 -11.29
N VAL A 7 16.32 -3.40 -10.47
CA VAL A 7 15.30 -4.32 -9.94
C VAL A 7 15.20 -4.17 -8.43
N VAL A 8 13.98 -4.09 -7.91
CA VAL A 8 13.71 -4.07 -6.48
C VAL A 8 13.99 -5.45 -5.88
N ILE A 9 14.78 -5.50 -4.81
CA ILE A 9 15.24 -6.74 -4.17
C ILE A 9 14.68 -6.99 -2.76
N ALA A 10 13.68 -6.21 -2.34
CA ALA A 10 13.10 -6.33 -1.01
C ALA A 10 11.60 -5.98 -1.01
N ASP A 11 10.81 -6.73 -0.26
CA ASP A 11 9.36 -6.54 -0.15
C ASP A 11 8.96 -5.30 0.68
N ASP A 12 9.88 -4.77 1.50
CA ASP A 12 9.67 -3.56 2.28
C ASP A 12 10.21 -2.29 1.60
N ALA A 13 10.58 -2.38 0.33
CA ALA A 13 11.02 -1.23 -0.46
C ALA A 13 9.89 -0.21 -0.62
N TYR A 14 10.26 1.06 -0.71
CA TYR A 14 9.31 2.17 -0.82
C TYR A 14 9.81 3.28 -1.74
N LEU A 15 8.86 3.98 -2.37
CA LEU A 15 9.12 5.15 -3.19
C LEU A 15 8.89 6.42 -2.37
N ASN A 16 9.90 7.29 -2.33
CA ASN A 16 9.81 8.62 -1.75
C ASN A 16 9.41 9.66 -2.79
N VAL A 17 8.65 10.66 -2.34
CA VAL A 17 8.28 11.84 -3.15
C VAL A 17 9.51 12.70 -3.48
N GLY A 18 10.47 12.79 -2.55
CA GLY A 18 11.68 13.60 -2.68
C GLY A 18 12.79 13.15 -1.75
N LEU A 19 13.88 13.90 -1.75
CA LEU A 19 15.06 13.63 -0.89
C LEU A 19 14.91 14.20 0.52
N GLY A 20 13.96 15.12 0.73
CA GLY A 20 13.73 15.74 2.03
C GLY A 20 13.25 14.74 3.06
N THR A 21 13.85 14.80 4.25
CA THR A 21 13.45 13.99 5.40
C THR A 21 13.25 14.89 6.62
N ASP A 22 12.29 14.55 7.46
CA ASP A 22 12.15 15.05 8.80
C ASP A 22 12.49 13.93 9.82
N ARG A 23 12.21 14.14 11.10
CA ARG A 23 12.43 13.10 12.12
C ARG A 23 11.60 11.83 11.93
N LEU A 24 10.55 11.88 11.11
CA LEU A 24 9.67 10.75 10.79
C LEU A 24 10.05 10.07 9.46
N GLY A 25 11.05 10.59 8.78
CA GLY A 25 11.49 10.17 7.45
C GLY A 25 10.88 11.00 6.32
N GLY A 26 11.18 10.63 5.06
CA GLY A 26 10.66 11.33 3.88
C GLY A 26 9.21 10.94 3.57
N THR A 27 8.49 11.85 2.92
CA THR A 27 7.16 11.57 2.38
C THR A 27 7.23 10.46 1.33
N LYS A 28 6.36 9.46 1.45
CA LYS A 28 6.33 8.26 0.61
C LYS A 28 5.10 8.22 -0.28
N TYR A 29 5.29 7.78 -1.52
CA TYR A 29 4.17 7.37 -2.39
C TYR A 29 3.55 6.04 -1.95
N GLY A 30 4.37 5.13 -1.40
CA GLY A 30 3.93 3.80 -0.96
C GLY A 30 5.07 2.77 -1.01
N THR A 31 4.74 1.54 -0.65
CA THR A 31 5.63 0.38 -0.79
C THR A 31 5.59 -0.14 -2.22
N ILE A 32 6.68 -0.80 -2.62
CA ILE A 32 6.85 -1.40 -3.94
C ILE A 32 7.41 -2.81 -3.76
N PRO A 33 6.78 -3.85 -4.34
CA PRO A 33 7.20 -5.22 -4.10
C PRO A 33 8.50 -5.60 -4.81
N GLU A 34 9.10 -6.68 -4.34
CA GLU A 34 10.28 -7.29 -4.93
C GLU A 34 10.05 -7.68 -6.41
N GLY A 35 11.10 -7.54 -7.21
CA GLY A 35 11.12 -7.87 -8.63
C GLY A 35 10.53 -6.78 -9.54
N VAL A 36 10.08 -5.64 -8.98
CA VAL A 36 9.66 -4.50 -9.80
C VAL A 36 10.87 -3.88 -10.47
N LYS A 37 10.77 -3.67 -11.78
CA LYS A 37 11.80 -3.02 -12.60
C LYS A 37 11.60 -1.51 -12.63
N LEU A 38 12.70 -0.75 -12.55
CA LEU A 38 12.71 0.70 -12.40
C LEU A 38 13.63 1.36 -13.40
N ASN A 39 13.18 2.45 -14.03
CA ASN A 39 13.99 3.31 -14.89
C ASN A 39 14.75 4.34 -14.05
N ILE A 40 16.02 4.08 -13.78
CA ILE A 40 16.89 4.93 -12.96
C ILE A 40 17.56 5.98 -13.84
N VAL A 41 17.38 7.25 -13.50
CA VAL A 41 17.89 8.39 -14.26
C VAL A 41 18.91 9.24 -13.50
N GLY A 42 19.24 8.87 -12.27
CA GLY A 42 20.24 9.59 -11.46
C GLY A 42 20.39 9.04 -10.06
N MET A 43 21.30 9.62 -9.31
CA MET A 43 21.58 9.26 -7.93
C MET A 43 21.96 10.50 -7.12
N GLN A 44 21.41 10.64 -5.92
CA GLN A 44 21.75 11.71 -4.98
C GLN A 44 21.49 11.26 -3.53
N GLN A 45 22.37 11.64 -2.60
CA GLN A 45 22.21 11.38 -1.15
C GLN A 45 21.88 9.91 -0.80
N GLY A 46 22.48 8.94 -1.51
CA GLY A 46 22.22 7.52 -1.26
C GLY A 46 20.87 7.00 -1.76
N MET A 47 20.18 7.80 -2.58
CA MET A 47 18.91 7.46 -3.22
C MET A 47 19.08 7.42 -4.74
N TYR A 48 18.43 6.49 -5.40
CA TYR A 48 18.27 6.52 -6.86
C TYR A 48 17.05 7.34 -7.24
N LYS A 49 17.23 8.20 -8.27
CA LYS A 49 16.13 8.92 -8.91
C LYS A 49 15.52 8.04 -9.99
N ILE A 50 14.22 7.83 -9.90
CA ILE A 50 13.46 6.99 -10.80
C ILE A 50 12.57 7.87 -11.65
N ARG A 51 12.58 7.66 -12.97
CA ARG A 51 11.60 8.23 -13.88
C ARG A 51 10.37 7.33 -13.91
N LEU A 52 9.26 7.79 -13.35
CA LEU A 52 7.97 7.10 -13.39
C LEU A 52 7.21 7.43 -14.68
N SER A 53 7.12 8.71 -15.04
CA SER A 53 6.57 9.18 -16.30
C SER A 53 7.29 10.46 -16.76
N LYS A 54 6.87 11.03 -17.87
CA LYS A 54 7.43 12.31 -18.35
C LYS A 54 7.29 13.44 -17.34
N SER A 55 6.22 13.42 -16.52
CA SER A 55 5.89 14.46 -15.55
C SER A 55 6.20 14.09 -14.10
N LEU A 56 6.57 12.83 -13.81
CA LEU A 56 6.70 12.34 -12.44
C LEU A 56 7.98 11.55 -12.23
N ASP A 57 8.77 12.00 -11.26
CA ASP A 57 9.93 11.28 -10.72
C ASP A 57 9.65 10.83 -9.28
N ALA A 58 10.36 9.80 -8.83
CA ALA A 58 10.37 9.31 -7.46
C ALA A 58 11.80 8.99 -7.03
N TRP A 59 11.97 8.63 -5.76
CA TRP A 59 13.25 8.27 -5.19
C TRP A 59 13.16 6.97 -4.41
N ILE A 60 14.18 6.11 -4.51
CA ILE A 60 14.29 4.85 -3.77
C ILE A 60 15.66 4.74 -3.10
N PRO A 61 15.76 4.26 -1.84
CA PRO A 61 17.06 3.98 -1.22
C PRO A 61 17.85 2.92 -2.00
N ARG A 62 19.14 3.18 -2.20
CA ARG A 62 20.05 2.29 -2.96
C ARG A 62 20.01 0.84 -2.49
N ARG A 63 19.88 0.62 -1.19
CA ARG A 63 19.86 -0.72 -0.60
C ARG A 63 18.72 -1.63 -1.08
N PHE A 64 17.72 -1.06 -1.74
CA PHE A 64 16.56 -1.80 -2.25
C PHE A 64 16.65 -2.13 -3.74
N VAL A 65 17.77 -1.78 -4.41
CA VAL A 65 17.86 -1.91 -5.85
C VAL A 65 19.18 -2.57 -6.24
N GLU A 66 19.10 -3.58 -7.09
CA GLU A 66 20.21 -4.15 -7.83
C GLU A 66 20.10 -3.85 -9.32
N PHE A 67 21.24 -3.75 -10.00
CA PHE A 67 21.29 -3.54 -11.45
C PHE A 67 21.40 -4.88 -12.15
N THR A 68 20.64 -5.04 -13.25
CA THR A 68 20.79 -6.15 -14.16
C THR A 68 21.71 -5.75 -15.30
N ASN A 69 22.69 -6.57 -15.63
CA ASN A 69 23.64 -6.29 -16.71
C ASN A 69 23.03 -6.50 -18.12
N GLU A 70 21.74 -6.85 -18.21
CA GLU A 70 21.16 -7.39 -19.44
C GLU A 70 20.21 -6.45 -20.18
N GLU A 71 19.73 -5.37 -19.55
CA GLU A 71 18.71 -4.53 -20.17
C GLU A 71 19.20 -3.11 -20.43
N LEU A 72 19.31 -2.76 -21.69
CA LEU A 72 19.69 -1.42 -22.16
C LEU A 72 18.47 -0.54 -22.48
N GLU A 73 17.28 -1.12 -22.62
CA GLU A 73 16.05 -0.39 -22.96
C GLU A 73 15.22 -0.05 -21.72
N PRO A 74 14.53 1.11 -21.72
CA PRO A 74 13.61 1.47 -20.65
C PRO A 74 12.54 0.41 -20.44
N VAL A 75 12.25 0.10 -19.17
CA VAL A 75 11.24 -0.90 -18.83
C VAL A 75 9.86 -0.41 -19.24
N SER A 76 9.19 -1.20 -20.06
CA SER A 76 7.83 -0.92 -20.51
C SER A 76 7.01 -2.21 -20.65
N SER A 77 5.69 -2.09 -20.65
CA SER A 77 4.78 -3.20 -20.86
C SER A 77 3.50 -2.75 -21.54
N LEU A 78 2.98 -3.56 -22.43
CA LEU A 78 1.58 -3.45 -22.84
C LEU A 78 0.69 -4.05 -21.76
N THR A 79 -0.45 -3.41 -21.48
CA THR A 79 -1.47 -4.00 -20.63
C THR A 79 -2.28 -5.03 -21.41
N GLY A 80 -2.59 -6.15 -20.77
CA GLY A 80 -3.55 -7.13 -21.29
C GLY A 80 -4.95 -6.90 -20.73
N ASN A 81 -5.77 -7.93 -20.81
CA ASN A 81 -7.16 -7.88 -20.34
C ASN A 81 -7.26 -7.74 -18.82
N ILE A 82 -8.34 -7.11 -18.36
CA ILE A 82 -8.67 -6.95 -16.97
C ILE A 82 -9.70 -8.01 -16.57
N ARG A 83 -9.45 -8.71 -15.45
CA ARG A 83 -10.39 -9.65 -14.86
C ARG A 83 -10.75 -9.22 -13.46
N VAL A 84 -12.05 -9.21 -13.15
CA VAL A 84 -12.60 -8.83 -11.85
C VAL A 84 -13.42 -10.00 -11.32
N SER A 85 -13.02 -10.58 -10.21
CA SER A 85 -13.66 -11.70 -9.54
C SER A 85 -13.69 -11.46 -8.04
N GLY A 86 -14.32 -12.34 -7.27
CA GLY A 86 -14.31 -12.22 -5.82
C GLY A 86 -14.57 -13.56 -5.12
N ASN A 87 -14.37 -13.55 -3.82
CA ASN A 87 -14.73 -14.63 -2.90
C ASN A 87 -15.33 -14.03 -1.61
N SER A 88 -15.55 -14.82 -0.57
CA SER A 88 -16.14 -14.34 0.68
C SER A 88 -15.31 -13.32 1.46
N LYS A 89 -14.02 -13.14 1.15
CA LYS A 89 -13.08 -12.30 1.91
C LYS A 89 -12.68 -11.03 1.16
N TYR A 90 -12.52 -11.11 -0.16
CA TYR A 90 -12.04 -10.01 -0.98
C TYR A 90 -12.52 -10.13 -2.44
N ASP A 91 -12.54 -9.00 -3.12
CA ASP A 91 -12.61 -8.93 -4.57
C ASP A 91 -11.21 -8.78 -5.15
N LEU A 92 -10.99 -9.34 -6.33
CA LEU A 92 -9.70 -9.42 -6.98
C LEU A 92 -9.78 -8.86 -8.39
N ILE A 93 -8.99 -7.82 -8.64
CA ILE A 93 -8.76 -7.29 -9.99
C ILE A 93 -7.39 -7.77 -10.44
N ARG A 94 -7.32 -8.35 -11.63
CA ARG A 94 -6.09 -8.78 -12.28
C ARG A 94 -5.84 -8.01 -13.55
N VAL A 95 -4.64 -7.44 -13.65
CA VAL A 95 -4.14 -6.78 -14.86
C VAL A 95 -2.93 -7.55 -15.35
N THR A 96 -3.00 -8.05 -16.59
CA THR A 96 -1.88 -8.74 -17.20
C THR A 96 -0.86 -7.73 -17.70
N LEU A 97 0.40 -7.91 -17.33
CA LEU A 97 1.55 -7.13 -17.79
C LEU A 97 2.65 -8.09 -18.24
N ALA A 98 3.56 -7.64 -19.10
CA ALA A 98 4.76 -8.39 -19.48
C ALA A 98 5.83 -8.31 -18.39
N GLU A 99 5.90 -7.16 -17.69
CA GLU A 99 6.90 -6.87 -16.67
C GLU A 99 6.24 -6.41 -15.36
N LYS A 100 6.93 -6.60 -14.23
CA LYS A 100 6.52 -6.02 -12.96
C LYS A 100 6.90 -4.53 -12.96
N LEU A 101 5.92 -3.66 -13.05
CA LEU A 101 6.09 -2.22 -13.17
C LEU A 101 5.82 -1.49 -11.85
N PRO A 102 6.43 -0.31 -11.63
CA PRO A 102 6.12 0.53 -10.48
C PRO A 102 4.70 1.10 -10.57
N TYR A 103 4.07 1.29 -9.42
CA TYR A 103 2.74 1.87 -9.31
C TYR A 103 2.62 2.80 -8.11
N ILE A 104 1.66 3.71 -8.19
CA ILE A 104 1.24 4.58 -7.09
C ILE A 104 -0.26 4.43 -6.91
N THR A 105 -0.72 4.47 -5.67
CA THR A 105 -2.14 4.36 -5.34
C THR A 105 -2.64 5.60 -4.62
N THR A 106 -3.85 6.00 -4.93
CA THR A 106 -4.58 7.05 -4.23
C THR A 106 -5.97 6.55 -3.88
N GLN A 107 -6.41 6.82 -2.67
CA GLN A 107 -7.77 6.55 -2.24
C GLN A 107 -8.55 7.86 -2.12
N GLU A 108 -9.75 7.88 -2.67
CA GLU A 108 -10.74 8.93 -2.48
C GLU A 108 -11.92 8.39 -1.66
N ILE A 109 -12.51 9.22 -0.81
CA ILE A 109 -13.56 8.78 0.12
C ILE A 109 -14.94 9.03 -0.46
N ASP A 110 -15.14 10.14 -1.15
CA ASP A 110 -16.42 10.52 -1.76
C ASP A 110 -16.21 11.02 -3.20
N PRO A 111 -16.56 10.24 -4.22
CA PRO A 111 -17.02 8.85 -4.15
C PRO A 111 -15.90 7.90 -3.71
N ASN A 112 -16.27 6.80 -3.02
CA ASN A 112 -15.27 5.84 -2.55
C ASN A 112 -14.66 5.07 -3.72
N LYS A 113 -13.41 5.41 -4.04
CA LYS A 113 -12.66 4.80 -5.14
C LYS A 113 -11.17 4.67 -4.81
N ILE A 114 -10.56 3.71 -5.45
CA ILE A 114 -9.11 3.50 -5.45
C ILE A 114 -8.62 3.78 -6.87
N VAL A 115 -7.64 4.64 -6.98
CA VAL A 115 -6.94 4.94 -8.23
C VAL A 115 -5.57 4.28 -8.19
N VAL A 116 -5.22 3.55 -9.23
CA VAL A 116 -3.90 2.89 -9.37
C VAL A 116 -3.27 3.38 -10.66
N ASP A 117 -2.20 4.13 -10.54
CA ASP A 117 -1.36 4.56 -11.66
C ASP A 117 -0.21 3.56 -11.82
N ILE A 118 -0.14 2.90 -12.97
CA ILE A 118 0.92 1.96 -13.35
C ILE A 118 1.84 2.66 -14.34
N PHE A 119 3.11 2.80 -13.98
CA PHE A 119 4.10 3.52 -14.77
C PHE A 119 4.92 2.56 -15.63
N GLY A 120 5.28 2.97 -16.85
CA GLY A 120 5.86 2.11 -17.88
C GLY A 120 4.81 1.29 -18.63
N ALA A 121 3.51 1.47 -18.33
CA ALA A 121 2.44 0.73 -18.96
C ALA A 121 1.78 1.52 -20.08
N THR A 122 1.62 0.87 -21.24
CA THR A 122 0.85 1.38 -22.39
C THR A 122 -0.41 0.54 -22.57
N SER A 123 -1.54 1.22 -22.75
CA SER A 123 -2.83 0.56 -22.86
C SER A 123 -2.92 -0.28 -24.14
N ASN A 124 -3.14 -1.56 -23.96
CA ASN A 124 -3.58 -2.52 -24.97
C ASN A 124 -4.79 -3.31 -24.46
N THR A 125 -5.45 -2.78 -23.41
CA THR A 125 -6.62 -3.38 -22.80
C THR A 125 -7.84 -3.13 -23.68
N ASN A 126 -8.39 -4.18 -24.25
CA ASN A 126 -9.58 -4.12 -25.10
C ASN A 126 -10.81 -4.72 -24.40
N TRP A 127 -10.60 -5.46 -23.33
CA TRP A 127 -11.65 -6.25 -22.70
C TRP A 127 -11.53 -6.27 -21.18
N LYS A 128 -12.69 -6.16 -20.54
CA LYS A 128 -12.86 -6.34 -19.10
C LYS A 128 -13.91 -7.42 -18.85
N ILE A 129 -13.54 -8.43 -18.05
CA ILE A 129 -14.47 -9.44 -17.58
C ILE A 129 -14.74 -9.19 -16.10
N LYS A 130 -15.98 -8.89 -15.75
CA LYS A 130 -16.42 -8.80 -14.36
C LYS A 130 -17.36 -9.97 -14.06
N TYR A 131 -16.93 -10.84 -13.14
CA TYR A 131 -17.74 -11.95 -12.67
C TYR A 131 -18.73 -11.49 -11.59
N LEU A 132 -19.88 -12.15 -11.51
CA LEU A 132 -20.91 -11.90 -10.50
C LEU A 132 -20.41 -12.11 -9.05
N THR A 133 -19.32 -12.83 -8.89
CA THR A 133 -18.66 -13.03 -7.59
C THR A 133 -18.00 -11.78 -7.03
N SER A 134 -17.80 -10.71 -7.83
CA SER A 134 -17.23 -9.44 -7.39
C SER A 134 -18.33 -8.49 -6.90
N GLU A 135 -18.67 -8.57 -5.61
CA GLU A 135 -19.81 -7.83 -5.02
C GLU A 135 -19.40 -6.44 -4.47
N GLY A 136 -18.15 -6.28 -4.04
CA GLY A 136 -17.65 -5.03 -3.45
C GLY A 136 -17.15 -4.00 -4.46
N ILE A 137 -17.16 -4.33 -5.77
CA ILE A 137 -16.69 -3.46 -6.84
C ILE A 137 -17.87 -3.04 -7.71
N GLU A 138 -18.13 -1.75 -7.79
CA GLU A 138 -19.14 -1.16 -8.67
C GLU A 138 -18.65 -1.17 -10.12
N SER A 139 -17.51 -0.51 -10.39
CA SER A 139 -16.87 -0.47 -11.69
C SER A 139 -15.35 -0.50 -11.60
N VAL A 140 -14.74 -0.91 -12.70
CA VAL A 140 -13.31 -0.74 -12.95
C VAL A 140 -13.18 -0.10 -14.33
N ASP A 141 -12.62 1.10 -14.36
CA ASP A 141 -12.42 1.87 -15.58
C ASP A 141 -10.93 2.12 -15.77
N TRP A 142 -10.48 2.35 -17.00
CA TRP A 142 -9.08 2.60 -17.31
C TRP A 142 -8.91 3.68 -18.35
N GLU A 143 -7.77 4.37 -18.28
CA GLU A 143 -7.37 5.39 -19.24
C GLU A 143 -5.84 5.45 -19.36
N GLN A 144 -5.35 5.87 -20.53
CA GLN A 144 -3.96 6.27 -20.72
C GLN A 144 -3.85 7.76 -20.39
N VAL A 145 -3.32 8.08 -19.20
CA VAL A 145 -3.23 9.48 -18.73
C VAL A 145 -2.08 10.22 -19.41
N GLU A 146 -0.95 9.54 -19.55
CA GLU A 146 0.26 10.01 -20.24
C GLU A 146 0.87 8.82 -20.99
N ASN A 147 1.81 9.06 -21.87
CA ASN A 147 2.66 7.99 -22.37
C ASN A 147 3.27 7.26 -21.17
N GLU A 148 3.18 5.95 -21.14
CA GLU A 148 3.72 5.10 -20.07
C GLU A 148 3.07 5.30 -18.68
N ARG A 149 1.89 5.93 -18.59
CA ARG A 149 1.10 6.02 -17.36
C ARG A 149 -0.32 5.55 -17.61
N PHE A 150 -0.56 4.30 -17.27
CA PHE A 150 -1.86 3.66 -17.34
C PHE A 150 -2.57 3.78 -16.00
N ARG A 151 -3.80 4.30 -15.99
CA ARG A 151 -4.60 4.50 -14.80
C ARG A 151 -5.76 3.53 -14.75
N LEU A 152 -5.94 2.90 -13.59
CA LEU A 152 -7.15 2.19 -13.21
C LEU A 152 -7.91 3.00 -12.18
N THR A 153 -9.22 3.15 -12.39
CA THR A 153 -10.14 3.72 -11.41
C THR A 153 -11.11 2.64 -10.97
N ILE A 154 -11.06 2.27 -9.70
CA ILE A 154 -11.87 1.22 -9.09
C ILE A 154 -12.88 1.88 -8.18
N LYS A 155 -14.16 1.89 -8.58
CA LYS A 155 -15.25 2.37 -7.73
C LYS A 155 -15.76 1.23 -6.85
N LEU A 156 -15.97 1.53 -5.57
CA LEU A 156 -16.43 0.56 -4.58
C LEU A 156 -17.93 0.72 -4.34
N THR A 157 -18.63 -0.40 -4.12
CA THR A 157 -20.05 -0.40 -3.77
C THR A 157 -20.31 0.09 -2.35
N ASN A 158 -19.36 -0.13 -1.44
CA ASN A 158 -19.46 0.29 -0.06
C ASN A 158 -18.94 1.71 0.12
N SER A 159 -19.61 2.49 0.98
CA SER A 159 -19.17 3.84 1.34
C SER A 159 -17.84 3.85 2.12
N GLN A 160 -17.49 2.75 2.76
CA GLN A 160 -16.26 2.59 3.53
C GLN A 160 -15.32 1.59 2.87
N ASN A 161 -14.04 1.95 2.74
CA ASN A 161 -12.99 1.03 2.33
C ASN A 161 -12.50 0.22 3.53
N TRP A 162 -12.51 -1.11 3.41
CA TRP A 162 -12.05 -2.04 4.43
C TRP A 162 -10.58 -2.46 4.25
N GLY A 163 -9.89 -1.80 3.34
CA GLY A 163 -8.51 -2.05 3.02
C GLY A 163 -8.34 -2.73 1.66
N TYR A 164 -7.17 -2.52 1.10
CA TYR A 164 -6.75 -3.15 -0.14
C TYR A 164 -5.25 -3.47 -0.10
N SER A 165 -4.84 -4.37 -0.96
CA SER A 165 -3.43 -4.66 -1.20
C SER A 165 -3.17 -4.83 -2.68
N ILE A 166 -1.98 -4.42 -3.11
CA ILE A 166 -1.53 -4.56 -4.48
C ILE A 166 -0.18 -5.28 -4.47
N GLY A 167 -0.04 -6.22 -5.36
CA GLY A 167 1.19 -6.97 -5.54
C GLY A 167 1.18 -7.68 -6.89
N TYR A 168 2.22 -8.44 -7.12
CA TYR A 168 2.34 -9.29 -8.30
C TYR A 168 2.13 -10.74 -7.91
N GLY A 169 1.22 -11.40 -8.64
CA GLY A 169 0.98 -12.83 -8.52
C GLY A 169 1.96 -13.63 -9.37
N TRP A 170 1.48 -14.72 -9.98
CA TRP A 170 2.30 -15.53 -10.87
C TRP A 170 2.79 -14.71 -12.07
N GLY A 171 4.09 -14.70 -12.29
CA GLY A 171 4.73 -13.87 -13.33
C GLY A 171 4.57 -12.37 -13.03
N SER A 172 4.12 -11.62 -14.04
CA SER A 172 3.94 -10.15 -13.98
C SER A 172 2.47 -9.74 -13.89
N ILE A 173 1.57 -10.64 -13.47
CA ILE A 173 0.16 -10.32 -13.28
C ILE A 173 0.01 -9.47 -12.02
N MET A 174 -0.47 -8.24 -12.18
CA MET A 174 -0.81 -7.38 -11.04
C MET A 174 -2.12 -7.83 -10.41
N ASP A 175 -2.08 -8.19 -9.13
CA ASP A 175 -3.22 -8.55 -8.30
C ASP A 175 -3.58 -7.38 -7.38
N ILE A 176 -4.79 -6.83 -7.54
CA ILE A 176 -5.35 -5.80 -6.67
C ILE A 176 -6.48 -6.47 -5.88
N ARG A 177 -6.28 -6.63 -4.56
CA ARG A 177 -7.25 -7.26 -3.67
C ARG A 177 -7.95 -6.20 -2.85
N ILE A 178 -9.27 -6.13 -2.97
CA ILE A 178 -10.13 -5.23 -2.21
C ILE A 178 -10.82 -6.04 -1.12
N LYS A 179 -10.52 -5.73 0.14
CA LYS A 179 -11.08 -6.46 1.29
C LYS A 179 -12.57 -6.13 1.44
N ARG A 180 -13.38 -7.17 1.60
CA ARG A 180 -14.82 -7.00 1.84
C ARG A 180 -15.11 -6.62 3.30
N PRO A 181 -16.21 -5.89 3.54
CA PRO A 181 -16.66 -5.65 4.90
C PRO A 181 -16.87 -6.99 5.62
N PRO A 182 -16.54 -7.06 6.90
CA PRO A 182 -16.78 -8.26 7.68
C PRO A 182 -18.28 -8.51 7.87
N VAL A 183 -18.69 -9.77 7.78
CA VAL A 183 -20.06 -10.16 8.13
C VAL A 183 -20.23 -10.05 9.65
N ILE A 184 -21.24 -9.28 10.08
CA ILE A 184 -21.62 -9.19 11.50
C ILE A 184 -22.53 -10.37 11.82
N THR A 185 -22.06 -11.28 12.68
CA THR A 185 -22.78 -12.49 13.06
C THR A 185 -23.55 -12.36 14.36
N SER A 186 -23.30 -11.30 15.12
CA SER A 186 -23.97 -11.01 16.40
C SER A 186 -24.18 -9.52 16.56
N VAL A 187 -25.40 -9.12 16.90
CA VAL A 187 -25.72 -7.71 17.15
C VAL A 187 -25.15 -7.25 18.49
N THR A 188 -25.15 -8.11 19.51
CA THR A 188 -24.63 -7.78 20.85
C THR A 188 -23.12 -7.86 20.95
N LYS A 189 -22.47 -8.67 20.11
CA LYS A 189 -21.02 -8.80 20.01
C LYS A 189 -20.57 -8.69 18.55
N PRO A 190 -20.64 -7.49 17.97
CA PRO A 190 -20.45 -7.28 16.53
C PRO A 190 -19.02 -7.58 16.05
N LEU A 191 -18.04 -7.62 16.96
CA LEU A 191 -16.64 -7.89 16.66
C LEU A 191 -16.24 -9.36 16.87
N THR A 192 -17.21 -10.25 17.11
CA THR A 192 -16.95 -11.69 17.30
C THR A 192 -16.14 -12.27 16.12
N GLY A 193 -15.05 -12.96 16.44
CA GLY A 193 -14.14 -13.57 15.47
C GLY A 193 -13.18 -12.58 14.80
N ARG A 194 -13.11 -11.32 15.25
CA ARG A 194 -12.13 -10.32 14.80
C ARG A 194 -10.91 -10.31 15.70
N VAL A 195 -9.73 -10.17 15.08
CA VAL A 195 -8.47 -9.89 15.77
C VAL A 195 -8.10 -8.45 15.45
N ILE A 196 -7.95 -7.63 16.49
CA ILE A 196 -7.67 -6.20 16.38
C ILE A 196 -6.36 -5.93 17.09
N ALA A 197 -5.38 -5.37 16.38
CA ALA A 197 -4.15 -4.86 16.98
C ALA A 197 -4.39 -3.42 17.49
N VAL A 198 -4.01 -3.16 18.73
CA VAL A 198 -4.03 -1.82 19.32
C VAL A 198 -2.60 -1.41 19.62
N ASP A 199 -2.15 -0.34 18.98
CA ASP A 199 -0.79 0.18 19.13
C ASP A 199 -0.74 1.35 20.12
N ALA A 200 -0.19 1.07 21.30
CA ALA A 200 0.11 2.11 22.29
C ALA A 200 1.43 2.80 21.93
N GLY A 201 1.34 3.99 21.33
CA GLY A 201 2.51 4.78 20.89
C GLY A 201 3.50 5.06 22.01
N HIS A 202 4.79 5.29 21.64
CA HIS A 202 5.90 5.55 22.56
C HIS A 202 6.20 4.36 23.49
N GLY A 203 6.86 4.61 24.66
CA GLY A 203 7.23 3.60 25.65
C GLY A 203 8.71 3.62 25.99
N GLY A 204 9.08 3.17 27.18
CA GLY A 204 10.45 3.15 27.67
C GLY A 204 11.08 4.56 27.67
N ASP A 205 12.26 4.69 27.05
CA ASP A 205 12.96 5.97 26.94
C ASP A 205 12.28 6.97 25.98
N ASN A 206 11.42 6.50 25.10
CA ASN A 206 10.63 7.37 24.22
C ASN A 206 9.38 7.88 24.95
N LYS A 207 9.50 9.02 25.61
CA LYS A 207 8.44 9.62 26.41
C LYS A 207 7.30 10.23 25.59
N GLY A 208 7.54 10.45 24.28
CA GLY A 208 6.63 11.26 23.45
C GLY A 208 6.64 12.73 23.87
N ALA A 209 5.55 13.44 23.64
CA ALA A 209 5.36 14.80 24.08
C ALA A 209 5.24 14.89 25.60
N LEU A 210 5.64 16.03 26.14
CA LEU A 210 5.49 16.36 27.56
C LEU A 210 4.40 17.43 27.70
N GLY A 211 3.33 17.10 28.43
CA GLY A 211 2.27 18.04 28.73
C GLY A 211 2.70 19.12 29.72
N ALA A 212 1.95 20.23 29.80
CA ALA A 212 2.24 21.36 30.71
C ALA A 212 2.28 20.96 32.20
N ALA A 213 1.56 19.93 32.59
CA ALA A 213 1.55 19.36 33.94
C ALA A 213 2.59 18.24 34.16
N GLY A 214 3.54 18.05 33.22
CA GLY A 214 4.59 17.01 33.31
C GLY A 214 4.13 15.62 32.87
N ASN A 215 2.91 15.45 32.38
CA ASN A 215 2.40 14.17 31.89
C ASN A 215 3.15 13.76 30.62
N GLN A 216 3.63 12.52 30.59
CA GLN A 216 4.29 11.95 29.42
C GLN A 216 3.27 11.28 28.49
N GLU A 217 3.37 11.53 27.19
CA GLU A 217 2.47 10.98 26.19
C GLU A 217 2.41 9.43 26.23
N LYS A 218 3.52 8.76 26.46
CA LYS A 218 3.58 7.29 26.57
C LYS A 218 2.64 6.71 27.62
N ASN A 219 2.41 7.41 28.74
CA ASN A 219 1.51 6.96 29.81
C ASN A 219 0.06 7.13 29.40
N ILE A 220 -0.24 8.26 28.75
CA ILE A 220 -1.61 8.56 28.28
C ILE A 220 -1.99 7.60 27.15
N THR A 221 -1.10 7.35 26.19
CA THR A 221 -1.37 6.42 25.09
C THR A 221 -1.59 4.99 25.57
N LEU A 222 -0.85 4.53 26.61
CA LEU A 222 -1.08 3.21 27.19
C LEU A 222 -2.46 3.14 27.85
N GLN A 223 -2.82 4.11 28.68
CA GLN A 223 -4.13 4.14 29.35
C GLN A 223 -5.29 4.17 28.34
N ILE A 224 -5.20 5.00 27.30
CA ILE A 224 -6.21 5.04 26.23
C ILE A 224 -6.30 3.69 25.52
N SER A 225 -5.16 3.06 25.22
CA SER A 225 -5.12 1.76 24.54
C SER A 225 -5.70 0.64 25.40
N GLU A 226 -5.50 0.65 26.71
CA GLU A 226 -6.11 -0.31 27.65
C GLU A 226 -7.64 -0.15 27.72
N LEU A 227 -8.13 1.10 27.80
CA LEU A 227 -9.57 1.37 27.76
C LEU A 227 -10.19 0.93 26.44
N LEU A 228 -9.54 1.21 25.32
CA LEU A 228 -9.97 0.78 23.99
C LEU A 228 -9.99 -0.75 23.88
N LYS A 229 -8.94 -1.43 24.38
CA LYS A 229 -8.90 -2.90 24.44
C LYS A 229 -10.14 -3.45 25.13
N ASN A 230 -10.47 -2.97 26.33
CA ASN A 230 -11.61 -3.44 27.09
C ASN A 230 -12.93 -3.29 26.30
N GLN A 231 -13.15 -2.14 25.68
CA GLN A 231 -14.35 -1.90 24.86
C GLN A 231 -14.43 -2.83 23.64
N LEU A 232 -13.28 -3.07 22.97
CA LEU A 232 -13.23 -3.98 21.83
C LEU A 232 -13.47 -5.44 22.24
N GLU A 233 -12.96 -5.87 23.39
CA GLU A 233 -13.16 -7.22 23.93
C GLU A 233 -14.62 -7.41 24.39
N GLU A 234 -15.23 -6.42 25.01
CA GLU A 234 -16.67 -6.42 25.32
C GLU A 234 -17.53 -6.56 24.06
N ALA A 235 -17.12 -5.92 22.97
CA ALA A 235 -17.77 -6.06 21.66
C ALA A 235 -17.47 -7.40 20.96
N GLY A 236 -16.64 -8.28 21.56
CA GLY A 236 -16.36 -9.63 21.11
C GLY A 236 -15.08 -9.81 20.29
N ALA A 237 -14.23 -8.79 20.19
CA ALA A 237 -12.94 -8.91 19.52
C ALA A 237 -11.92 -9.68 20.35
N LYS A 238 -10.93 -10.28 19.68
CA LYS A 238 -9.65 -10.65 20.28
C LYS A 238 -8.68 -9.49 20.07
N VAL A 239 -8.20 -8.86 21.16
CA VAL A 239 -7.28 -7.73 21.05
C VAL A 239 -5.84 -8.17 21.29
N ILE A 240 -4.93 -7.67 20.46
CA ILE A 240 -3.48 -7.80 20.61
C ILE A 240 -2.92 -6.40 20.84
N MET A 241 -2.29 -6.20 21.99
CA MET A 241 -1.60 -4.94 22.30
C MET A 241 -0.16 -5.02 21.83
N THR A 242 0.38 -3.95 21.25
CA THR A 242 1.83 -3.87 20.91
C THR A 242 2.70 -3.80 22.15
N ARG A 243 2.18 -3.19 23.23
CA ARG A 243 2.77 -3.22 24.57
C ARG A 243 1.68 -3.13 25.63
N THR A 244 1.94 -3.70 26.79
CA THR A 244 1.03 -3.70 27.97
C THR A 244 1.68 -3.06 29.20
N ASP A 245 2.90 -2.53 29.05
CA ASP A 245 3.70 -1.88 30.08
C ASP A 245 4.49 -0.70 29.49
N ASP A 246 5.43 -0.14 30.24
CA ASP A 246 6.30 0.96 29.79
C ASP A 246 7.52 0.46 28.98
N SER A 247 7.36 -0.60 28.19
CA SER A 247 8.41 -1.07 27.30
C SER A 247 8.51 -0.24 26.02
N TYR A 248 9.73 -0.14 25.46
CA TYR A 248 9.95 0.43 24.13
C TYR A 248 9.73 -0.65 23.08
N VAL A 249 8.87 -0.37 22.10
CA VAL A 249 8.62 -1.26 20.96
C VAL A 249 9.16 -0.59 19.70
N TYR A 250 10.05 -1.29 18.98
CA TYR A 250 10.62 -0.76 17.74
C TYR A 250 9.57 -0.68 16.63
N MET A 251 9.76 0.28 15.71
CA MET A 251 8.83 0.46 14.57
C MET A 251 8.72 -0.80 13.69
N SER A 252 9.77 -1.60 13.61
CA SER A 252 9.76 -2.90 12.92
C SER A 252 8.90 -3.96 13.59
N GLU A 253 8.69 -3.87 14.91
CA GLU A 253 7.90 -4.82 15.71
C GLU A 253 6.40 -4.45 15.77
N ARG A 254 6.06 -3.20 15.37
CA ARG A 254 4.67 -2.68 15.31
C ARG A 254 3.92 -3.03 14.02
N ARG A 255 4.50 -3.91 13.18
CA ARG A 255 3.92 -4.30 11.88
C ARG A 255 3.22 -5.65 11.93
#